data_280523a2efe0b2d045fcc8db20c0ed49
#
_entry.id   280523a2efe0b2d045fcc8db20c0ed49
#
_cell.length_a   1.000
_cell.length_b   1.000
_cell.length_c   1.000
_cell.angle_alpha   90.00
_cell.angle_beta   90.00
_cell.angle_gamma   90.00
#
_symmetry.space_group_name_H-M   'P 1'
#
loop_
_entity.id
_entity.type
_entity.pdbx_description
1 polymer ?
#
loop_
_entity_poly.entity_id
_entity_poly.type
_entity_poly.pdbx_seq_one_letter_code
_entity_poly.pdbx_strand_id
1 'polypeptide(L)'
;MHAFRSHTCAELTEANVGQPVRLSGWVNRKRDHGQLVFVDLRDHYGLTQCVVDSSDPTFAAVEATRLESVVTITGTVLKRSDDTINTSLPTGHIEVRIEQFEVQSAADTLPLQVNSDVDSGEETRLRYRYLDLRRSRPHDNIMLRARIIQSIRARMVAQGFTEFQTPILTASSPEGARDFLVPARLHPGKFYALPQAPQQFKQLVMVSGFDRYFQIAPCFRDEDSRADRSPGEFYQLDLEMSFVEQQDVFDAVEPVIRGVFEEFSDKAIDQEFVHIPFAESMLKYGNDKPDLRIPIEICDVTETFRGSGFSIFAKAVENGSVVRAVPGPKCGSRAIADRMNSWAQSEGAPGMGYIIYGDGEARGPVAKALGPEKAEEIRVATGVGDGDAVFFACADEGAAASLAGRARVRIGEEQGLIDNSVFRFVWIVDFPMFEADETTGKIDFSHNPFSMPQGGLKALEEQDPLTIKAWQYDLVCNGVELSSGAIRNHLPEVMYKAFEIAGYDHSVVDEKFPAMINAFRFGAPPHGGIAPGIDRMVMLIADEPNIREVILFPMNGKAEDLMMAAPSDVDDSALAELHIRRAPAPKKS
;
A
#
# COMPACT_ATOMS: atom_id res chain seq x y z
N MET A 1 33.54 8.72 32.28
CA MET A 1 32.12 8.50 31.89
C MET A 1 31.80 9.48 30.78
N HIS A 2 31.08 9.06 29.74
CA HIS A 2 30.65 9.98 28.66
C HIS A 2 29.79 11.11 29.22
N ALA A 3 29.84 12.30 28.61
CA ALA A 3 29.12 13.50 29.11
C ALA A 3 27.60 13.30 29.29
N PHE A 4 26.96 12.52 28.39
CA PHE A 4 25.53 12.33 28.44
C PHE A 4 25.09 10.96 28.95
N ARG A 5 25.74 9.86 28.59
CA ARG A 5 25.31 8.52 29.02
C ARG A 5 26.46 7.52 29.10
N SER A 6 26.39 6.62 30.08
CA SER A 6 27.25 5.42 30.18
C SER A 6 26.55 4.17 29.65
N HIS A 7 25.20 4.14 29.72
CA HIS A 7 24.32 3.05 29.29
C HIS A 7 23.08 3.63 28.63
N THR A 8 22.42 2.83 27.81
CA THR A 8 21.07 3.10 27.32
C THR A 8 20.02 2.70 28.35
N CYS A 9 18.75 3.16 28.16
CA CYS A 9 17.65 2.84 29.08
C CYS A 9 17.17 1.37 28.98
N ALA A 10 17.79 0.53 28.16
CA ALA A 10 17.46 -0.89 28.05
C ALA A 10 18.60 -1.83 28.48
N GLU A 11 19.81 -1.30 28.69
CA GLU A 11 21.01 -2.15 28.93
C GLU A 11 21.21 -2.58 30.38
N LEU A 12 20.57 -1.89 31.35
CA LEU A 12 20.81 -2.16 32.77
C LEU A 12 20.09 -3.44 33.22
N THR A 13 20.84 -4.26 33.95
CA THR A 13 20.39 -5.53 34.50
C THR A 13 20.80 -5.64 35.99
N GLU A 14 20.43 -6.73 36.68
CA GLU A 14 20.88 -7.00 38.05
C GLU A 14 22.42 -7.07 38.20
N ALA A 15 23.16 -7.37 37.12
CA ALA A 15 24.61 -7.36 37.13
C ALA A 15 25.22 -5.94 37.32
N ASN A 16 24.44 -4.91 37.13
CA ASN A 16 24.84 -3.52 37.29
C ASN A 16 24.53 -2.96 38.70
N VAL A 17 23.91 -3.74 39.59
CA VAL A 17 23.55 -3.29 40.95
C VAL A 17 24.80 -2.81 41.70
N GLY A 18 24.68 -1.62 42.31
CA GLY A 18 25.77 -0.94 43.01
C GLY A 18 26.69 -0.12 42.10
N GLN A 19 26.54 -0.18 40.79
CA GLN A 19 27.36 0.59 39.86
C GLN A 19 26.82 2.01 39.68
N PRO A 20 27.70 3.03 39.57
CA PRO A 20 27.32 4.36 39.18
C PRO A 20 27.07 4.41 37.68
N VAL A 21 25.91 4.93 37.27
CA VAL A 21 25.51 5.03 35.87
C VAL A 21 25.05 6.46 35.51
N ARG A 22 25.11 6.77 34.22
CA ARG A 22 24.55 8.01 33.67
C ARG A 22 23.65 7.65 32.51
N LEU A 23 22.39 8.11 32.58
CA LEU A 23 21.35 7.90 31.59
C LEU A 23 20.86 9.25 31.06
N SER A 24 20.58 9.33 29.76
CA SER A 24 19.92 10.49 29.17
C SER A 24 18.73 10.05 28.33
N GLY A 25 17.65 10.79 28.44
CA GLY A 25 16.40 10.49 27.74
C GLY A 25 15.30 11.47 28.04
N TRP A 26 14.11 11.12 27.66
CA TRP A 26 12.88 11.87 27.90
C TRP A 26 12.19 11.37 29.18
N VAL A 27 11.64 12.29 29.95
CA VAL A 27 10.77 11.98 31.10
C VAL A 27 9.43 11.46 30.58
N ASN A 28 9.33 10.13 30.47
CA ASN A 28 8.14 9.48 29.89
C ASN A 28 6.94 9.50 30.86
N ARG A 29 7.18 9.22 32.13
CA ARG A 29 6.16 9.19 33.18
C ARG A 29 6.74 9.60 34.52
N LYS A 30 5.94 10.28 35.34
CA LYS A 30 6.25 10.55 36.74
C LYS A 30 5.14 10.02 37.65
N ARG A 31 5.52 9.52 38.81
CA ARG A 31 4.61 9.10 39.89
C ARG A 31 5.14 9.66 41.18
N ASP A 32 4.33 10.50 41.82
CA ASP A 32 4.61 11.08 43.13
C ASP A 32 3.91 10.23 44.20
N HIS A 33 4.69 9.75 45.16
CA HIS A 33 4.24 9.01 46.33
C HIS A 33 4.54 9.77 47.62
N GLY A 34 4.64 11.09 47.56
CA GLY A 34 4.85 12.00 48.67
C GLY A 34 6.31 12.11 49.12
N GLN A 35 6.93 11.01 49.55
CA GLN A 35 8.36 10.99 49.93
C GLN A 35 9.27 10.49 48.81
N LEU A 36 8.72 9.90 47.78
CA LEU A 36 9.45 9.35 46.65
C LEU A 36 8.82 9.83 45.35
N VAL A 37 9.62 10.28 44.41
CA VAL A 37 9.20 10.50 43.03
C VAL A 37 9.88 9.46 42.13
N PHE A 38 9.08 8.72 41.38
CA PHE A 38 9.54 7.79 40.36
C PHE A 38 9.45 8.45 38.99
N VAL A 39 10.52 8.31 38.20
CA VAL A 39 10.64 8.81 36.85
C VAL A 39 10.92 7.62 35.93
N ASP A 40 10.04 7.33 34.99
CA ASP A 40 10.32 6.42 33.91
C ASP A 40 11.05 7.23 32.82
N LEU A 41 12.35 7.00 32.69
CA LEU A 41 13.20 7.63 31.68
C LEU A 41 13.21 6.77 30.42
N ARG A 42 12.90 7.37 29.27
CA ARG A 42 12.84 6.71 27.97
C ARG A 42 13.93 7.22 27.04
N ASP A 43 14.61 6.33 26.35
CA ASP A 43 15.42 6.65 25.17
C ASP A 43 14.94 5.84 23.95
N HIS A 44 15.74 5.79 22.88
CA HIS A 44 15.44 4.99 21.69
C HIS A 44 15.37 3.48 21.99
N TYR A 45 16.12 3.00 22.96
CA TYR A 45 16.31 1.58 23.22
C TYR A 45 15.32 1.00 24.23
N GLY A 46 14.76 1.85 25.12
CA GLY A 46 13.81 1.37 26.11
C GLY A 46 13.56 2.34 27.25
N LEU A 47 13.19 1.78 28.40
CA LEU A 47 12.70 2.45 29.58
C LEU A 47 13.45 1.96 30.81
N THR A 48 13.93 2.91 31.65
CA THR A 48 14.48 2.61 33.00
C THR A 48 13.77 3.46 34.04
N GLN A 49 13.29 2.84 35.12
CA GLN A 49 12.78 3.57 36.27
C GLN A 49 13.93 4.18 37.07
N CYS A 50 13.79 5.48 37.36
CA CYS A 50 14.65 6.20 38.29
C CYS A 50 13.83 6.66 39.49
N VAL A 51 14.46 6.77 40.65
CA VAL A 51 13.79 7.15 41.91
C VAL A 51 14.60 8.20 42.66
N VAL A 52 13.90 9.16 43.27
CA VAL A 52 14.48 10.19 44.15
C VAL A 52 13.67 10.29 45.42
N ASP A 53 14.38 10.42 46.55
CA ASP A 53 13.78 10.64 47.89
C ASP A 53 13.61 12.12 48.15
N SER A 54 12.57 12.50 48.94
CA SER A 54 12.26 13.89 49.27
C SER A 54 13.35 14.61 50.11
N SER A 55 14.24 13.86 50.72
CA SER A 55 15.43 14.39 51.40
C SER A 55 16.59 14.75 50.47
N ASP A 56 16.53 14.31 49.20
CA ASP A 56 17.59 14.56 48.20
C ASP A 56 17.49 15.99 47.66
N PRO A 57 18.62 16.71 47.51
CA PRO A 57 18.60 18.08 46.96
C PRO A 57 18.04 18.18 45.54
N THR A 58 18.05 17.09 44.76
CA THR A 58 17.53 17.06 43.37
C THR A 58 16.02 16.88 43.31
N PHE A 59 15.36 16.53 44.44
CA PHE A 59 13.93 16.20 44.46
C PHE A 59 13.05 17.29 43.82
N ALA A 60 13.22 18.55 44.24
CA ALA A 60 12.43 19.68 43.76
C ALA A 60 12.61 19.89 42.23
N ALA A 61 13.81 19.66 41.69
CA ALA A 61 14.06 19.77 40.27
C ALA A 61 13.38 18.63 39.48
N VAL A 62 13.42 17.41 40.02
CA VAL A 62 12.72 16.23 39.41
C VAL A 62 11.22 16.45 39.45
N GLU A 63 10.66 16.89 40.59
CA GLU A 63 9.23 17.15 40.74
C GLU A 63 8.73 18.24 39.80
N ALA A 64 9.47 19.32 39.61
CA ALA A 64 9.09 20.44 38.75
C ALA A 64 9.20 20.15 37.27
N THR A 65 10.00 19.12 36.85
CA THR A 65 10.25 18.82 35.45
C THR A 65 9.01 18.24 34.76
N ARG A 66 8.64 18.79 33.60
CA ARG A 66 7.51 18.34 32.80
C ARG A 66 7.82 17.04 32.06
N LEU A 67 6.76 16.29 31.74
CA LEU A 67 6.85 15.14 30.85
C LEU A 67 7.44 15.56 29.49
N GLU A 68 8.15 14.62 28.88
CA GLU A 68 8.86 14.80 27.61
C GLU A 68 10.00 15.85 27.64
N SER A 69 10.37 16.40 28.82
CA SER A 69 11.64 17.09 28.96
C SER A 69 12.81 16.11 28.79
N VAL A 70 13.89 16.56 28.17
CA VAL A 70 15.14 15.80 28.05
C VAL A 70 15.99 16.02 29.27
N VAL A 71 16.38 14.96 29.92
CA VAL A 71 17.18 15.01 31.15
C VAL A 71 18.37 14.06 31.10
N THR A 72 19.40 14.40 31.87
CA THR A 72 20.52 13.52 32.19
C THR A 72 20.48 13.20 33.67
N ILE A 73 20.44 11.91 34.00
CA ILE A 73 20.40 11.39 35.37
C ILE A 73 21.72 10.65 35.64
N THR A 74 22.42 11.05 36.71
CA THR A 74 23.52 10.26 37.26
C THR A 74 23.09 9.65 38.58
N GLY A 75 23.35 8.39 38.81
CA GLY A 75 22.90 7.72 40.02
C GLY A 75 23.44 6.30 40.13
N THR A 76 23.02 5.60 41.17
CA THR A 76 23.44 4.24 41.48
C THR A 76 22.30 3.26 41.16
N VAL A 77 22.62 2.14 40.49
CA VAL A 77 21.66 1.07 40.20
C VAL A 77 21.34 0.31 41.48
N LEU A 78 20.05 0.19 41.76
CA LEU A 78 19.49 -0.57 42.90
C LEU A 78 18.70 -1.77 42.38
N LYS A 79 18.71 -2.87 43.14
CA LYS A 79 17.78 -3.98 42.93
C LYS A 79 16.41 -3.63 43.51
N ARG A 80 15.35 -3.87 42.77
CA ARG A 80 13.97 -3.75 43.28
C ARG A 80 13.64 -4.89 44.24
N SER A 81 12.77 -4.62 45.20
CA SER A 81 12.16 -5.66 46.01
C SER A 81 11.24 -6.55 45.16
N ASP A 82 11.11 -7.82 45.55
CA ASP A 82 10.38 -8.82 44.77
C ASP A 82 8.92 -8.43 44.49
N ASP A 83 8.29 -7.67 45.38
CA ASP A 83 6.93 -7.14 45.26
C ASP A 83 6.82 -5.93 44.32
N THR A 84 7.93 -5.30 43.94
CA THR A 84 7.98 -4.13 43.04
C THR A 84 8.56 -4.41 41.68
N ILE A 85 8.98 -5.67 41.40
CA ILE A 85 9.49 -6.06 40.09
C ILE A 85 8.41 -5.84 39.01
N ASN A 86 8.81 -5.19 37.90
CA ASN A 86 7.96 -5.01 36.74
C ASN A 86 8.43 -5.90 35.57
N THR A 87 7.82 -7.06 35.41
CA THR A 87 8.20 -8.02 34.38
C THR A 87 7.86 -7.58 32.94
N SER A 88 7.09 -6.49 32.78
CA SER A 88 6.79 -5.92 31.44
C SER A 88 7.94 -5.08 30.87
N LEU A 89 8.95 -4.73 31.68
CA LEU A 89 10.10 -3.96 31.27
C LEU A 89 11.38 -4.82 31.30
N PRO A 90 12.25 -4.76 30.29
CA PRO A 90 13.55 -5.45 30.32
C PRO A 90 14.40 -5.08 31.53
N THR A 91 14.33 -3.82 31.97
CA THR A 91 15.01 -3.27 33.16
C THR A 91 14.20 -3.37 34.44
N GLY A 92 13.10 -4.10 34.45
CA GLY A 92 12.11 -4.09 35.53
C GLY A 92 12.55 -4.71 36.85
N HIS A 93 13.71 -5.38 36.91
CA HIS A 93 14.31 -5.92 38.13
C HIS A 93 15.19 -4.90 38.88
N ILE A 94 15.49 -3.77 38.23
CA ILE A 94 16.34 -2.71 38.79
C ILE A 94 15.66 -1.35 38.73
N GLU A 95 16.20 -0.40 39.48
CA GLU A 95 15.92 1.02 39.36
C GLU A 95 17.20 1.81 39.61
N VAL A 96 17.23 3.08 39.19
CA VAL A 96 18.37 3.97 39.40
C VAL A 96 17.99 5.01 40.45
N ARG A 97 18.70 5.02 41.60
CA ARG A 97 18.60 6.10 42.59
C ARG A 97 19.29 7.33 42.02
N ILE A 98 18.53 8.42 41.87
CA ILE A 98 19.01 9.70 41.34
C ILE A 98 19.94 10.34 42.34
N GLU A 99 21.15 10.75 41.93
CA GLU A 99 22.12 11.50 42.72
C GLU A 99 22.40 12.88 42.09
N GLN A 100 22.31 12.96 40.75
CA GLN A 100 22.41 14.20 40.00
C GLN A 100 21.32 14.21 38.92
N PHE A 101 20.70 15.35 38.74
CA PHE A 101 19.63 15.54 37.77
C PHE A 101 19.86 16.84 37.00
N GLU A 102 19.98 16.77 35.71
CA GLU A 102 20.24 17.90 34.82
C GLU A 102 19.19 17.93 33.70
N VAL A 103 18.48 19.07 33.58
CA VAL A 103 17.54 19.30 32.49
C VAL A 103 18.32 19.81 31.28
N GLN A 104 18.42 18.99 30.23
CA GLN A 104 19.07 19.35 28.98
C GLN A 104 18.17 20.22 28.10
N SER A 105 16.86 19.93 28.10
CA SER A 105 15.86 20.69 27.37
C SER A 105 14.49 20.53 28.04
N ALA A 106 13.90 21.62 28.49
CA ALA A 106 12.58 21.61 29.09
C ALA A 106 11.48 21.56 28.03
N ALA A 107 10.49 20.70 28.22
CA ALA A 107 9.31 20.65 27.36
C ALA A 107 8.26 21.66 27.75
N ASP A 108 7.55 22.20 26.77
CA ASP A 108 6.32 22.95 26.97
C ASP A 108 5.11 22.04 27.16
N THR A 109 3.92 22.61 27.25
CA THR A 109 2.67 21.84 27.29
C THR A 109 2.52 21.06 25.97
N LEU A 110 2.39 19.74 26.08
CA LEU A 110 2.34 18.87 24.91
C LEU A 110 1.01 19.01 24.17
N PRO A 111 1.03 19.15 22.84
CA PRO A 111 -0.18 19.19 22.01
C PRO A 111 -0.85 17.83 21.84
N LEU A 112 -0.10 16.73 22.10
CA LEU A 112 -0.59 15.36 22.11
C LEU A 112 0.10 14.56 23.23
N GLN A 113 -0.57 13.51 23.71
CA GLN A 113 -0.02 12.66 24.76
C GLN A 113 0.85 11.56 24.15
N VAL A 114 2.13 11.50 24.54
CA VAL A 114 3.10 10.53 24.01
C VAL A 114 2.96 9.15 24.66
N ASN A 115 2.71 9.12 25.98
CA ASN A 115 2.66 7.90 26.80
C ASN A 115 1.24 7.39 27.04
N SER A 116 0.33 7.62 26.13
CA SER A 116 -1.09 7.26 26.22
C SER A 116 -1.57 6.66 24.90
N ASP A 117 -2.51 5.71 24.99
CA ASP A 117 -3.22 5.14 23.84
C ASP A 117 -4.39 6.03 23.38
N VAL A 118 -4.60 7.18 24.00
CA VAL A 118 -5.62 8.14 23.57
C VAL A 118 -5.27 8.63 22.18
N ASP A 119 -6.20 8.46 21.26
CA ASP A 119 -6.04 8.92 19.88
C ASP A 119 -6.16 10.45 19.83
N SER A 120 -5.14 11.06 19.26
CA SER A 120 -5.15 12.46 18.85
C SER A 120 -5.45 12.49 17.36
N GLY A 121 -6.40 13.29 16.90
CA GLY A 121 -6.79 13.33 15.49
C GLY A 121 -5.59 13.43 14.53
N GLU A 122 -5.72 12.83 13.35
CA GLU A 122 -4.63 12.68 12.38
C GLU A 122 -3.89 14.00 12.10
N GLU A 123 -4.61 15.11 11.93
CA GLU A 123 -3.99 16.43 11.67
C GLU A 123 -3.02 16.85 12.78
N THR A 124 -3.37 16.63 14.05
CA THR A 124 -2.49 16.93 15.18
C THR A 124 -1.27 16.01 15.19
N ARG A 125 -1.46 14.73 14.94
CA ARG A 125 -0.38 13.74 14.86
C ARG A 125 0.60 14.05 13.74
N LEU A 126 0.13 14.47 12.57
CA LEU A 126 0.97 14.83 11.43
C LEU A 126 1.71 16.16 11.67
N ARG A 127 1.04 17.16 12.26
CA ARG A 127 1.66 18.45 12.59
C ARG A 127 2.80 18.32 13.61
N TYR A 128 2.64 17.41 14.56
CA TYR A 128 3.62 17.12 15.61
C TYR A 128 4.19 15.70 15.47
N ARG A 129 4.44 15.26 14.23
CA ARG A 129 4.86 13.89 13.93
C ARG A 129 6.09 13.44 14.72
N TYR A 130 7.03 14.33 15.02
CA TYR A 130 8.18 14.06 15.88
C TYR A 130 7.81 13.72 17.34
N LEU A 131 6.66 14.13 17.84
CA LEU A 131 6.12 13.67 19.12
C LEU A 131 5.35 12.35 18.96
N ASP A 132 4.55 12.22 17.91
CA ASP A 132 3.82 11.01 17.62
C ASP A 132 4.76 9.80 17.43
N LEU A 133 5.91 10.00 16.78
CA LEU A 133 6.96 8.99 16.60
C LEU A 133 7.67 8.58 17.92
N ARG A 134 7.44 9.26 19.04
CA ARG A 134 7.89 8.82 20.36
C ARG A 134 6.95 7.81 21.00
N ARG A 135 5.72 7.67 20.48
CA ARG A 135 4.76 6.64 20.92
C ARG A 135 5.25 5.28 20.40
N SER A 136 4.98 4.21 21.14
CA SER A 136 5.49 2.87 20.82
C SER A 136 5.07 2.40 19.43
N ARG A 137 3.76 2.40 19.12
CA ARG A 137 3.26 1.86 17.85
C ARG A 137 3.82 2.59 16.61
N PRO A 138 3.77 3.92 16.47
CA PRO A 138 4.42 4.60 15.35
C PRO A 138 5.95 4.39 15.29
N HIS A 139 6.62 4.39 16.44
CA HIS A 139 8.05 4.10 16.51
C HIS A 139 8.38 2.69 15.99
N ASP A 140 7.65 1.69 16.46
CA ASP A 140 7.86 0.28 16.08
C ASP A 140 7.58 0.05 14.60
N ASN A 141 6.56 0.71 14.02
CA ASN A 141 6.28 0.67 12.59
C ASN A 141 7.46 1.19 11.74
N ILE A 142 8.07 2.30 12.16
CA ILE A 142 9.21 2.87 11.44
C ILE A 142 10.47 1.99 11.61
N MET A 143 10.67 1.42 12.78
CA MET A 143 11.76 0.46 13.01
C MET A 143 11.55 -0.83 12.21
N LEU A 144 10.32 -1.31 12.11
CA LEU A 144 9.93 -2.44 11.26
C LEU A 144 10.25 -2.14 9.79
N ARG A 145 9.82 -0.97 9.28
CA ARG A 145 10.15 -0.52 7.92
C ARG A 145 11.65 -0.55 7.64
N ALA A 146 12.47 -0.02 8.56
CA ALA A 146 13.93 0.01 8.39
C ALA A 146 14.51 -1.41 8.29
N ARG A 147 14.05 -2.35 9.14
CA ARG A 147 14.49 -3.75 9.12
C ARG A 147 14.01 -4.48 7.86
N ILE A 148 12.79 -4.25 7.40
CA ILE A 148 12.27 -4.81 6.14
C ILE A 148 13.14 -4.37 4.96
N ILE A 149 13.46 -3.08 4.84
CA ILE A 149 14.33 -2.58 3.77
C ILE A 149 15.72 -3.22 3.82
N GLN A 150 16.28 -3.38 5.01
CA GLN A 150 17.57 -4.07 5.19
C GLN A 150 17.50 -5.54 4.75
N SER A 151 16.44 -6.25 5.12
CA SER A 151 16.21 -7.65 4.72
C SER A 151 16.03 -7.79 3.21
N ILE A 152 15.25 -6.91 2.58
CA ILE A 152 15.09 -6.85 1.12
C ILE A 152 16.45 -6.71 0.44
N ARG A 153 17.28 -5.74 0.85
CA ARG A 153 18.62 -5.54 0.27
C ARG A 153 19.49 -6.77 0.39
N ALA A 154 19.52 -7.40 1.57
CA ALA A 154 20.30 -8.61 1.79
C ALA A 154 19.86 -9.76 0.86
N ARG A 155 18.56 -9.96 0.69
CA ARG A 155 17.99 -11.00 -0.18
C ARG A 155 18.26 -10.74 -1.65
N MET A 156 18.15 -9.49 -2.11
CA MET A 156 18.45 -9.09 -3.48
C MET A 156 19.92 -9.30 -3.82
N VAL A 157 20.82 -8.84 -2.96
CA VAL A 157 22.28 -9.04 -3.14
C VAL A 157 22.65 -10.53 -3.13
N ALA A 158 22.02 -11.33 -2.28
CA ALA A 158 22.26 -12.78 -2.24
C ALA A 158 21.86 -13.50 -3.54
N GLN A 159 20.93 -12.94 -4.31
CA GLN A 159 20.54 -13.43 -5.63
C GLN A 159 21.36 -12.83 -6.80
N GLY A 160 22.43 -12.09 -6.50
CA GLY A 160 23.32 -11.51 -7.51
C GLY A 160 22.83 -10.20 -8.14
N PHE A 161 21.83 -9.54 -7.55
CA PHE A 161 21.42 -8.21 -7.98
C PHE A 161 22.38 -7.14 -7.49
N THR A 162 22.58 -6.12 -8.31
CA THR A 162 23.38 -4.93 -7.97
C THR A 162 22.45 -3.74 -7.71
N GLU A 163 22.63 -3.05 -6.58
CA GLU A 163 21.87 -1.83 -6.26
C GLU A 163 22.48 -0.64 -7.00
N PHE A 164 21.68 0.01 -7.85
CA PHE A 164 22.04 1.26 -8.52
C PHE A 164 21.11 2.38 -8.07
N GLN A 165 21.49 3.61 -8.40
CA GLN A 165 20.65 4.80 -8.25
C GLN A 165 20.41 5.43 -9.60
N THR A 166 19.18 5.86 -9.84
CA THR A 166 18.77 6.54 -11.07
C THR A 166 18.47 8.02 -10.79
N PRO A 167 18.54 8.91 -11.79
CA PRO A 167 18.26 10.32 -11.61
C PRO A 167 16.85 10.60 -11.09
N ILE A 168 16.74 11.55 -10.13
CA ILE A 168 15.44 12.06 -9.65
C ILE A 168 14.96 13.23 -10.52
N LEU A 169 15.85 14.09 -11.02
CA LEU A 169 15.48 15.12 -11.99
C LEU A 169 15.57 14.55 -13.40
N THR A 170 14.43 14.37 -14.06
CA THR A 170 14.35 13.77 -15.38
C THR A 170 13.34 14.50 -16.28
N ALA A 171 13.04 13.95 -17.43
CA ALA A 171 11.96 14.40 -18.29
C ALA A 171 10.61 13.80 -17.84
N SER A 172 9.52 14.50 -18.15
CA SER A 172 8.15 13.97 -18.00
C SER A 172 8.01 12.66 -18.75
N SER A 173 7.34 11.69 -18.11
CA SER A 173 7.05 10.37 -18.69
C SER A 173 5.55 10.09 -18.61
N PRO A 174 4.90 9.67 -19.70
CA PRO A 174 3.47 9.38 -19.70
C PRO A 174 3.19 7.99 -19.11
N GLU A 175 3.40 7.83 -17.81
CA GLU A 175 3.18 6.57 -17.07
C GLU A 175 1.81 6.51 -16.36
N GLY A 176 0.86 7.38 -16.73
CA GLY A 176 -0.53 7.34 -16.27
C GLY A 176 -0.88 8.31 -15.14
N ALA A 177 0.06 8.65 -14.24
CA ALA A 177 -0.15 9.66 -13.20
C ALA A 177 0.25 11.07 -13.65
N ARG A 178 -0.12 12.08 -12.86
CA ARG A 178 0.38 13.45 -13.07
C ARG A 178 1.78 13.61 -12.49
N ASP A 179 2.65 14.31 -13.23
CA ASP A 179 4.02 14.60 -12.80
C ASP A 179 4.09 15.78 -11.83
N PHE A 180 5.02 15.71 -10.88
CA PHE A 180 5.52 16.89 -10.20
C PHE A 180 6.57 17.57 -11.08
N LEU A 181 6.33 18.83 -11.47
CA LEU A 181 7.19 19.58 -12.36
C LEU A 181 8.13 20.52 -11.59
N VAL A 182 9.41 20.51 -11.92
CA VAL A 182 10.44 21.37 -11.35
C VAL A 182 10.95 22.32 -12.44
N PRO A 183 10.79 23.63 -12.31
CA PRO A 183 11.22 24.58 -13.35
C PRO A 183 12.75 24.63 -13.49
N ALA A 184 13.22 24.71 -14.74
CA ALA A 184 14.64 24.75 -15.06
C ALA A 184 15.15 26.20 -15.18
N ARG A 185 15.91 26.69 -14.19
CA ARG A 185 16.45 28.06 -14.17
C ARG A 185 17.27 28.40 -15.39
N LEU A 186 18.11 27.49 -15.89
CA LEU A 186 18.98 27.68 -17.04
C LEU A 186 18.29 27.57 -18.41
N HIS A 187 17.04 27.09 -18.42
CA HIS A 187 16.29 26.86 -19.66
C HIS A 187 14.86 27.41 -19.50
N PRO A 188 14.68 28.72 -19.79
CA PRO A 188 13.39 29.39 -19.66
C PRO A 188 12.25 28.63 -20.36
N GLY A 189 11.14 28.43 -19.66
CA GLY A 189 9.97 27.72 -20.17
C GLY A 189 10.09 26.17 -20.22
N LYS A 190 11.23 25.61 -19.76
CA LYS A 190 11.40 24.15 -19.63
C LYS A 190 11.35 23.70 -18.17
N PHE A 191 10.94 22.46 -17.98
CA PHE A 191 10.77 21.83 -16.67
C PHE A 191 11.48 20.48 -16.65
N TYR A 192 12.02 20.14 -15.50
CA TYR A 192 12.26 18.76 -15.13
C TYR A 192 10.98 18.19 -14.53
N ALA A 193 10.84 16.87 -14.53
CA ALA A 193 9.83 16.15 -13.77
C ALA A 193 10.51 15.29 -12.68
N LEU A 194 9.79 15.06 -11.58
CA LEU A 194 10.16 14.01 -10.64
C LEU A 194 9.65 12.65 -11.19
N PRO A 195 10.42 11.56 -11.07
CA PRO A 195 10.07 10.29 -11.72
C PRO A 195 8.87 9.63 -11.03
N GLN A 196 7.89 9.23 -11.81
CA GLN A 196 6.76 8.41 -11.32
C GLN A 196 7.22 7.01 -10.90
N ALA A 197 8.22 6.49 -11.60
CA ALA A 197 9.02 5.30 -11.35
C ALA A 197 10.28 5.39 -12.22
N PRO A 198 11.37 4.67 -11.92
CA PRO A 198 12.58 4.66 -12.77
C PRO A 198 12.43 3.78 -14.02
N GLN A 199 11.23 3.67 -14.60
CA GLN A 199 10.89 2.70 -15.65
C GLN A 199 11.80 2.78 -16.87
N GLN A 200 12.00 3.98 -17.44
CA GLN A 200 12.89 4.13 -18.60
C GLN A 200 14.35 3.88 -18.22
N PHE A 201 14.78 4.36 -17.06
CA PHE A 201 16.16 4.18 -16.61
C PHE A 201 16.51 2.71 -16.36
N LYS A 202 15.65 1.92 -15.73
CA LYS A 202 15.95 0.51 -15.49
C LYS A 202 16.09 -0.29 -16.78
N GLN A 203 15.26 0.01 -17.79
CA GLN A 203 15.41 -0.58 -19.11
C GLN A 203 16.73 -0.14 -19.78
N LEU A 204 17.11 1.14 -19.68
CA LEU A 204 18.41 1.62 -20.15
C LEU A 204 19.60 0.97 -19.41
N VAL A 205 19.45 0.63 -18.13
CA VAL A 205 20.47 -0.15 -17.39
C VAL A 205 20.66 -1.51 -18.05
N MET A 206 19.57 -2.20 -18.43
CA MET A 206 19.66 -3.49 -19.16
C MET A 206 20.33 -3.32 -20.52
N VAL A 207 19.95 -2.31 -21.28
CA VAL A 207 20.58 -1.98 -22.59
C VAL A 207 22.06 -1.62 -22.41
N SER A 208 22.46 -1.08 -21.27
CA SER A 208 23.87 -0.77 -20.94
C SER A 208 24.71 -2.01 -20.62
N GLY A 209 24.12 -3.23 -20.66
CA GLY A 209 24.84 -4.49 -20.45
C GLY A 209 24.90 -4.95 -19.00
N PHE A 210 24.12 -4.36 -18.11
CA PHE A 210 23.94 -4.90 -16.77
C PHE A 210 22.87 -5.99 -16.77
N ASP A 211 23.05 -7.02 -15.95
CA ASP A 211 22.22 -8.22 -16.00
C ASP A 211 21.09 -8.23 -14.98
N ARG A 212 21.38 -7.81 -13.72
CA ARG A 212 20.45 -7.80 -12.62
C ARG A 212 20.56 -6.50 -11.83
N TYR A 213 19.56 -5.65 -11.95
CA TYR A 213 19.45 -4.37 -11.28
C TYR A 213 18.37 -4.39 -10.22
N PHE A 214 18.61 -3.72 -9.10
CA PHE A 214 17.54 -3.27 -8.21
C PHE A 214 17.86 -1.90 -7.60
N GLN A 215 16.82 -1.27 -7.04
CA GLN A 215 16.90 0.00 -6.34
C GLN A 215 15.76 0.07 -5.30
N ILE A 216 16.03 0.65 -4.14
CA ILE A 216 14.97 1.17 -3.27
C ILE A 216 14.62 2.55 -3.80
N ALA A 217 13.68 2.60 -4.73
CA ALA A 217 13.41 3.75 -5.58
C ALA A 217 12.40 4.71 -4.94
N PRO A 218 12.74 6.00 -4.77
CA PRO A 218 11.74 7.03 -4.51
C PRO A 218 10.92 7.28 -5.78
N CYS A 219 9.61 7.28 -5.65
CA CYS A 219 8.64 7.51 -6.72
C CYS A 219 7.72 8.65 -6.34
N PHE A 220 7.33 9.46 -7.34
CA PHE A 220 6.55 10.68 -7.12
C PHE A 220 5.33 10.70 -8.04
N ARG A 221 4.13 10.76 -7.48
CA ARG A 221 2.88 10.84 -8.25
C ARG A 221 1.94 11.86 -7.64
N ASP A 222 1.47 12.81 -8.44
CA ASP A 222 0.44 13.75 -8.03
C ASP A 222 -0.95 13.08 -8.19
N GLU A 223 -1.31 12.30 -7.19
CA GLU A 223 -2.53 11.52 -7.14
C GLU A 223 -3.27 11.70 -5.81
N ASP A 224 -4.57 11.42 -5.82
CA ASP A 224 -5.39 11.49 -4.63
C ASP A 224 -5.00 10.42 -3.59
N SER A 225 -5.06 10.81 -2.33
CA SER A 225 -4.78 9.93 -1.19
C SER A 225 -5.86 8.87 -1.02
N ARG A 226 -5.44 7.64 -0.64
CA ARG A 226 -6.31 6.55 -0.19
C ARG A 226 -5.69 5.89 1.05
N ALA A 227 -6.38 4.92 1.64
CA ALA A 227 -5.83 4.17 2.78
C ALA A 227 -4.55 3.41 2.41
N ASP A 228 -4.48 2.86 1.20
CA ASP A 228 -3.35 2.10 0.64
C ASP A 228 -2.39 2.94 -0.22
N ARG A 229 -2.61 4.27 -0.31
CA ARG A 229 -1.82 5.17 -1.15
C ARG A 229 -1.62 6.54 -0.50
N SER A 230 -0.36 6.87 -0.20
CA SER A 230 0.04 8.24 0.20
C SER A 230 0.11 9.15 -1.03
N PRO A 231 -0.31 10.41 -0.94
CA PRO A 231 -0.08 11.36 -2.00
C PRO A 231 1.41 11.72 -2.09
N GLY A 232 1.85 12.03 -3.31
CA GLY A 232 3.19 12.55 -3.57
C GLY A 232 4.26 11.48 -3.62
N GLU A 233 4.96 11.24 -2.51
CA GLU A 233 6.14 10.38 -2.43
C GLU A 233 5.84 9.00 -1.85
N PHE A 234 6.40 7.94 -2.48
CA PHE A 234 6.38 6.57 -1.98
C PHE A 234 7.63 5.81 -2.45
N TYR A 235 7.86 4.62 -1.90
CA TYR A 235 9.07 3.83 -2.18
C TYR A 235 8.73 2.45 -2.74
N GLN A 236 9.51 2.05 -3.77
CA GLN A 236 9.41 0.72 -4.37
C GLN A 236 10.75 -0.03 -4.26
N LEU A 237 10.68 -1.36 -4.11
CA LEU A 237 11.74 -2.23 -4.56
C LEU A 237 11.62 -2.33 -6.08
N ASP A 238 12.37 -1.53 -6.81
CA ASP A 238 12.37 -1.57 -8.27
C ASP A 238 13.47 -2.51 -8.75
N LEU A 239 13.15 -3.45 -9.64
CA LEU A 239 14.10 -4.43 -10.18
C LEU A 239 13.85 -4.73 -11.64
N GLU A 240 14.95 -5.06 -12.36
CA GLU A 240 14.91 -5.47 -13.76
C GLU A 240 16.03 -6.48 -14.04
N MET A 241 15.78 -7.42 -14.95
CA MET A 241 16.73 -8.49 -15.34
C MET A 241 16.78 -8.65 -16.86
N SER A 242 17.98 -8.91 -17.40
CA SER A 242 18.18 -9.21 -18.82
C SER A 242 18.05 -10.72 -19.09
N PHE A 243 17.65 -11.05 -20.33
CA PHE A 243 17.55 -12.43 -20.85
C PHE A 243 16.63 -13.33 -20.02
N VAL A 244 15.43 -12.82 -19.70
CA VAL A 244 14.45 -13.51 -18.84
C VAL A 244 13.08 -13.61 -19.51
N GLU A 245 12.35 -14.62 -19.10
CA GLU A 245 10.92 -14.81 -19.32
C GLU A 245 10.13 -14.50 -18.03
N GLN A 246 8.81 -14.50 -18.12
CA GLN A 246 7.92 -14.17 -16.99
C GLN A 246 8.20 -15.01 -15.73
N GLN A 247 8.41 -16.33 -15.91
CA GLN A 247 8.66 -17.23 -14.78
C GLN A 247 9.98 -16.92 -14.07
N ASP A 248 11.02 -16.49 -14.78
CA ASP A 248 12.30 -16.11 -14.16
C ASP A 248 12.14 -14.90 -13.22
N VAL A 249 11.23 -13.96 -13.56
CA VAL A 249 10.91 -12.83 -12.68
C VAL A 249 10.19 -13.32 -11.43
N PHE A 250 9.24 -14.23 -11.56
CA PHE A 250 8.53 -14.80 -10.41
C PHE A 250 9.49 -15.57 -9.50
N ASP A 251 10.35 -16.40 -10.06
CA ASP A 251 11.37 -17.17 -9.33
C ASP A 251 12.37 -16.28 -8.56
N ALA A 252 12.64 -15.08 -9.08
CA ALA A 252 13.49 -14.11 -8.39
C ALA A 252 12.75 -13.34 -7.27
N VAL A 253 11.47 -13.01 -7.48
CA VAL A 253 10.69 -12.13 -6.60
C VAL A 253 10.04 -12.89 -5.43
N GLU A 254 9.44 -14.05 -5.69
CA GLU A 254 8.73 -14.82 -4.66
C GLU A 254 9.57 -15.13 -3.42
N PRO A 255 10.84 -15.60 -3.53
CA PRO A 255 11.67 -15.86 -2.35
C PRO A 255 11.97 -14.60 -1.53
N VAL A 256 12.05 -13.43 -2.17
CA VAL A 256 12.27 -12.14 -1.48
C VAL A 256 11.02 -11.76 -0.70
N ILE A 257 9.87 -11.72 -1.38
CA ILE A 257 8.60 -11.33 -0.76
C ILE A 257 8.22 -12.31 0.36
N ARG A 258 8.19 -13.60 0.07
CA ARG A 258 7.91 -14.65 1.06
C ARG A 258 8.81 -14.53 2.27
N GLY A 259 10.12 -14.47 2.04
CA GLY A 259 11.09 -14.43 3.12
C GLY A 259 11.00 -13.16 3.98
N VAL A 260 10.59 -12.03 3.43
CA VAL A 260 10.31 -10.80 4.20
C VAL A 260 9.06 -10.98 5.08
N PHE A 261 7.98 -11.50 4.51
CA PHE A 261 6.74 -11.71 5.27
C PHE A 261 6.90 -12.77 6.36
N GLU A 262 7.65 -13.85 6.11
CA GLU A 262 7.98 -14.89 7.11
C GLU A 262 8.89 -14.37 8.24
N GLU A 263 9.83 -13.47 7.92
CA GLU A 263 10.77 -12.91 8.91
C GLU A 263 10.11 -11.92 9.87
N PHE A 264 9.08 -11.20 9.42
CA PHE A 264 8.51 -10.08 10.16
C PHE A 264 7.05 -10.26 10.56
N SER A 265 6.44 -11.43 10.32
CA SER A 265 5.08 -11.74 10.73
C SER A 265 4.91 -13.21 11.11
N ASP A 266 4.03 -13.46 12.07
CA ASP A 266 3.64 -14.82 12.49
C ASP A 266 2.43 -15.36 11.68
N LYS A 267 1.87 -14.57 10.74
CA LYS A 267 0.76 -15.03 9.90
C LYS A 267 1.23 -16.09 8.92
N ALA A 268 0.41 -17.08 8.68
CA ALA A 268 0.72 -18.14 7.71
C ALA A 268 0.76 -17.59 6.28
N ILE A 269 1.57 -18.20 5.43
CA ILE A 269 1.65 -17.89 3.99
C ILE A 269 1.37 -19.17 3.24
N ASP A 270 0.53 -19.11 2.21
CA ASP A 270 0.25 -20.27 1.35
C ASP A 270 1.55 -20.80 0.71
N GLN A 271 1.64 -22.11 0.53
CA GLN A 271 2.86 -22.76 0.06
C GLN A 271 3.26 -22.30 -1.35
N GLU A 272 2.28 -22.03 -2.21
CA GLU A 272 2.47 -21.53 -3.58
C GLU A 272 1.70 -20.22 -3.76
N PHE A 273 2.25 -19.31 -4.56
CA PHE A 273 1.53 -18.14 -5.03
C PHE A 273 0.68 -18.55 -6.23
N VAL A 274 -0.63 -18.41 -6.11
CA VAL A 274 -1.58 -18.83 -7.15
C VAL A 274 -1.46 -17.92 -8.37
N HIS A 275 -1.58 -18.47 -9.58
CA HIS A 275 -1.62 -17.71 -10.83
C HIS A 275 -3.04 -17.67 -11.36
N ILE A 276 -3.60 -16.48 -11.54
CA ILE A 276 -4.97 -16.27 -12.05
C ILE A 276 -4.90 -15.34 -13.26
N PRO A 277 -5.39 -15.76 -14.44
CA PRO A 277 -5.53 -14.85 -15.58
C PRO A 277 -6.44 -13.66 -15.25
N PHE A 278 -6.12 -12.48 -15.78
CA PHE A 278 -6.89 -11.24 -15.56
C PHE A 278 -8.40 -11.45 -15.82
N ALA A 279 -8.75 -12.07 -16.96
CA ALA A 279 -10.15 -12.32 -17.30
C ALA A 279 -10.87 -13.21 -16.28
N GLU A 280 -10.17 -14.22 -15.73
CA GLU A 280 -10.71 -15.07 -14.68
C GLU A 280 -10.88 -14.31 -13.35
N SER A 281 -9.92 -13.43 -13.00
CA SER A 281 -10.03 -12.58 -11.82
C SER A 281 -11.23 -11.64 -11.91
N MET A 282 -11.43 -11.01 -13.05
CA MET A 282 -12.59 -10.15 -13.30
C MET A 282 -13.91 -10.92 -13.22
N LEU A 283 -13.95 -12.14 -13.74
CA LEU A 283 -15.14 -13.00 -13.69
C LEU A 283 -15.47 -13.47 -12.27
N LYS A 284 -14.48 -14.08 -11.56
CA LYS A 284 -14.69 -14.76 -10.27
C LYS A 284 -14.65 -13.83 -9.06
N TYR A 285 -13.94 -12.71 -9.14
CA TYR A 285 -13.71 -11.81 -8.00
C TYR A 285 -14.15 -10.38 -8.27
N GLY A 286 -14.43 -10.03 -9.54
CA GLY A 286 -14.94 -8.73 -9.96
C GLY A 286 -13.89 -7.61 -9.95
N ASN A 287 -12.62 -7.94 -9.82
CA ASN A 287 -11.50 -6.98 -9.89
C ASN A 287 -10.17 -7.70 -10.18
N ASP A 288 -9.12 -6.91 -10.48
CA ASP A 288 -7.76 -7.33 -10.77
C ASP A 288 -6.86 -7.53 -9.51
N LYS A 289 -7.41 -7.33 -8.32
CA LYS A 289 -6.69 -7.47 -7.04
C LYS A 289 -7.55 -8.18 -5.99
N PRO A 290 -7.84 -9.47 -6.22
CA PRO A 290 -8.77 -10.22 -5.36
C PRO A 290 -8.20 -10.48 -3.97
N ASP A 291 -9.04 -10.35 -2.95
CA ASP A 291 -8.74 -10.87 -1.62
C ASP A 291 -9.14 -12.35 -1.54
N LEU A 292 -8.17 -13.24 -1.68
CA LEU A 292 -8.43 -14.70 -1.66
C LEU A 292 -8.74 -15.25 -0.26
N ARG A 293 -8.68 -14.44 0.80
CA ARG A 293 -9.15 -14.82 2.14
C ARG A 293 -10.67 -14.93 2.21
N ILE A 294 -11.38 -14.31 1.26
CA ILE A 294 -12.84 -14.37 1.17
C ILE A 294 -13.22 -15.57 0.31
N PRO A 295 -13.85 -16.62 0.88
CA PRO A 295 -14.16 -17.86 0.16
C PRO A 295 -15.48 -17.74 -0.65
N ILE A 296 -15.59 -16.71 -1.47
CA ILE A 296 -16.73 -16.44 -2.34
C ILE A 296 -16.22 -16.28 -3.76
N GLU A 297 -16.73 -17.04 -4.72
CA GLU A 297 -16.50 -16.86 -6.14
C GLU A 297 -17.80 -16.40 -6.81
N ILE A 298 -17.70 -15.38 -7.65
CA ILE A 298 -18.79 -14.86 -8.47
C ILE A 298 -19.02 -15.80 -9.64
N CYS A 299 -20.28 -16.03 -10.01
CA CYS A 299 -20.66 -16.87 -11.13
C CYS A 299 -21.35 -16.07 -12.22
N ASP A 300 -21.09 -16.41 -13.48
CA ASP A 300 -21.88 -15.91 -14.61
C ASP A 300 -23.16 -16.71 -14.75
N VAL A 301 -24.29 -16.03 -14.66
CA VAL A 301 -25.64 -16.61 -14.82
C VAL A 301 -26.44 -15.91 -15.90
N THR A 302 -25.77 -15.21 -16.81
CA THR A 302 -26.39 -14.42 -17.88
C THR A 302 -27.37 -15.26 -18.70
N GLU A 303 -27.01 -16.47 -19.10
CA GLU A 303 -27.88 -17.34 -19.92
C GLU A 303 -29.12 -17.84 -19.16
N THR A 304 -29.05 -18.01 -17.84
CA THR A 304 -30.22 -18.38 -17.02
C THR A 304 -31.29 -17.28 -17.06
N PHE A 305 -30.88 -16.01 -17.22
CA PHE A 305 -31.79 -14.87 -17.31
C PHE A 305 -32.27 -14.57 -18.73
N ARG A 306 -31.61 -15.07 -19.77
CA ARG A 306 -32.01 -14.85 -21.17
C ARG A 306 -33.41 -15.39 -21.40
N GLY A 307 -34.36 -14.52 -21.88
CA GLY A 307 -35.74 -14.88 -22.11
C GLY A 307 -36.50 -15.36 -20.87
N SER A 308 -36.03 -15.07 -19.66
CA SER A 308 -36.66 -15.50 -18.42
C SER A 308 -37.86 -14.65 -18.03
N GLY A 309 -38.64 -15.12 -17.05
CA GLY A 309 -39.80 -14.37 -16.50
C GLY A 309 -39.39 -13.13 -15.69
N PHE A 310 -38.09 -12.96 -15.33
CA PHE A 310 -37.60 -11.74 -14.68
C PHE A 310 -37.29 -10.67 -15.73
N SER A 311 -38.33 -10.00 -16.21
CA SER A 311 -38.32 -9.14 -17.40
C SER A 311 -37.27 -8.02 -17.38
N ILE A 312 -36.89 -7.50 -16.20
CA ILE A 312 -35.89 -6.43 -16.08
C ILE A 312 -34.52 -6.96 -16.56
N PHE A 313 -34.06 -8.10 -16.04
CA PHE A 313 -32.78 -8.68 -16.44
C PHE A 313 -32.84 -9.31 -17.84
N ALA A 314 -33.95 -9.97 -18.17
CA ALA A 314 -34.12 -10.55 -19.51
C ALA A 314 -33.93 -9.50 -20.62
N LYS A 315 -34.57 -8.32 -20.49
CA LYS A 315 -34.39 -7.20 -21.43
C LYS A 315 -32.98 -6.63 -21.43
N ALA A 316 -32.37 -6.50 -20.26
CA ALA A 316 -30.97 -6.03 -20.15
C ALA A 316 -30.01 -6.98 -20.89
N VAL A 317 -30.15 -8.29 -20.68
CA VAL A 317 -29.36 -9.33 -21.36
C VAL A 317 -29.57 -9.32 -22.87
N GLU A 318 -30.81 -9.10 -23.35
CA GLU A 318 -31.09 -8.94 -24.79
C GLU A 318 -30.36 -7.73 -25.38
N ASN A 319 -30.10 -6.69 -24.58
CA ASN A 319 -29.39 -5.47 -24.96
C ASN A 319 -27.87 -5.56 -24.71
N GLY A 320 -27.33 -6.75 -24.40
CA GLY A 320 -25.89 -6.98 -24.25
C GLY A 320 -25.35 -6.91 -22.81
N SER A 321 -26.20 -6.67 -21.79
CA SER A 321 -25.80 -6.74 -20.39
C SER A 321 -25.52 -8.18 -19.96
N VAL A 322 -24.69 -8.32 -18.91
CA VAL A 322 -24.40 -9.60 -18.25
C VAL A 322 -25.01 -9.65 -16.85
N VAL A 323 -25.19 -10.85 -16.30
CA VAL A 323 -25.67 -11.05 -14.93
C VAL A 323 -24.63 -11.85 -14.14
N ARG A 324 -24.08 -11.22 -13.12
CA ARG A 324 -23.14 -11.82 -12.16
C ARG A 324 -23.86 -12.19 -10.88
N ALA A 325 -23.74 -13.44 -10.47
CA ALA A 325 -24.32 -13.97 -9.23
C ALA A 325 -23.24 -14.02 -8.14
N VAL A 326 -23.50 -13.39 -7.01
CA VAL A 326 -22.62 -13.33 -5.84
C VAL A 326 -23.20 -14.21 -4.74
N PRO A 327 -22.57 -15.34 -4.40
CA PRO A 327 -22.97 -16.15 -3.26
C PRO A 327 -22.90 -15.36 -1.94
N GLY A 328 -23.92 -15.46 -1.13
CA GLY A 328 -24.02 -14.83 0.19
C GLY A 328 -24.20 -15.86 1.30
N PRO A 329 -23.11 -16.52 1.75
CA PRO A 329 -23.18 -17.42 2.88
C PRO A 329 -23.73 -16.73 4.13
N LYS A 330 -24.64 -17.39 4.86
CA LYS A 330 -25.33 -16.85 6.05
C LYS A 330 -26.20 -15.60 5.78
N CYS A 331 -26.46 -15.26 4.53
CA CYS A 331 -27.26 -14.08 4.14
C CYS A 331 -28.74 -14.39 3.94
N GLY A 332 -29.26 -15.53 4.37
CA GLY A 332 -30.62 -16.03 4.13
C GLY A 332 -31.76 -15.26 4.82
N SER A 333 -31.56 -14.02 5.24
CA SER A 333 -32.61 -13.19 5.83
C SER A 333 -33.00 -12.01 4.92
N ARG A 334 -34.31 -11.69 4.93
CA ARG A 334 -34.82 -10.54 4.18
C ARG A 334 -34.17 -9.22 4.60
N ALA A 335 -33.87 -9.06 5.87
CA ALA A 335 -33.23 -7.85 6.38
C ALA A 335 -31.82 -7.63 5.78
N ILE A 336 -31.06 -8.71 5.59
CA ILE A 336 -29.74 -8.65 4.92
C ILE A 336 -29.94 -8.33 3.44
N ALA A 337 -30.87 -9.00 2.76
CA ALA A 337 -31.16 -8.76 1.36
C ALA A 337 -31.58 -7.30 1.08
N ASP A 338 -32.44 -6.73 1.93
CA ASP A 338 -32.88 -5.34 1.83
C ASP A 338 -31.70 -4.36 2.08
N ARG A 339 -30.79 -4.66 3.03
CA ARG A 339 -29.56 -3.87 3.25
C ARG A 339 -28.62 -3.91 2.04
N MET A 340 -28.38 -5.09 1.48
CA MET A 340 -27.53 -5.24 0.29
C MET A 340 -28.10 -4.48 -0.91
N ASN A 341 -29.41 -4.53 -1.11
CA ASN A 341 -30.06 -3.74 -2.17
C ASN A 341 -29.91 -2.22 -1.93
N SER A 342 -30.14 -1.75 -0.70
CA SER A 342 -29.99 -0.33 -0.35
C SER A 342 -28.53 0.14 -0.48
N TRP A 343 -27.59 -0.71 -0.10
CA TRP A 343 -26.17 -0.45 -0.30
C TRP A 343 -25.83 -0.32 -1.79
N ALA A 344 -26.26 -1.25 -2.64
CA ALA A 344 -26.02 -1.17 -4.08
C ALA A 344 -26.56 0.13 -4.68
N GLN A 345 -27.73 0.62 -4.21
CA GLN A 345 -28.28 1.91 -4.61
C GLN A 345 -27.40 3.08 -4.16
N SER A 346 -26.82 3.03 -2.96
CA SER A 346 -25.88 4.05 -2.48
C SER A 346 -24.56 4.08 -3.26
N GLU A 347 -24.21 2.95 -3.88
CA GLU A 347 -23.05 2.82 -4.79
C GLU A 347 -23.37 3.22 -6.25
N GLY A 348 -24.56 3.76 -6.50
CA GLY A 348 -24.98 4.25 -7.82
C GLY A 348 -25.61 3.19 -8.73
N ALA A 349 -25.79 1.95 -8.27
CA ALA A 349 -26.49 0.93 -9.03
C ALA A 349 -28.03 1.08 -8.90
N PRO A 350 -28.83 0.58 -9.86
CA PRO A 350 -30.31 0.61 -9.75
C PRO A 350 -30.83 -0.20 -8.56
N GLY A 351 -30.02 -1.12 -8.05
CA GLY A 351 -30.33 -2.05 -6.98
C GLY A 351 -29.65 -3.40 -7.23
N MET A 352 -29.87 -4.35 -6.33
CA MET A 352 -29.32 -5.70 -6.43
C MET A 352 -30.43 -6.71 -6.22
N GLY A 353 -30.76 -7.49 -7.26
CA GLY A 353 -31.72 -8.59 -7.16
C GLY A 353 -31.20 -9.69 -6.23
N TYR A 354 -32.10 -10.49 -5.64
CA TYR A 354 -31.67 -11.57 -4.77
C TYR A 354 -32.59 -12.79 -4.79
N ILE A 355 -32.02 -13.93 -4.42
CA ILE A 355 -32.75 -15.16 -4.07
C ILE A 355 -32.26 -15.58 -2.67
N ILE A 356 -33.19 -15.93 -1.79
CA ILE A 356 -32.91 -16.53 -0.47
C ILE A 356 -33.26 -18.00 -0.52
N TYR A 357 -32.38 -18.86 -0.04
CA TYR A 357 -32.60 -20.31 0.07
C TYR A 357 -32.83 -20.71 1.53
N GLY A 358 -33.90 -21.46 1.76
CA GLY A 358 -34.24 -21.92 3.10
C GLY A 358 -35.42 -22.89 3.09
N ASP A 359 -35.40 -23.90 3.99
CA ASP A 359 -36.40 -24.97 4.10
C ASP A 359 -36.60 -25.73 2.76
N GLY A 360 -35.55 -25.84 1.95
CA GLY A 360 -35.60 -26.47 0.64
C GLY A 360 -36.27 -25.63 -0.48
N GLU A 361 -36.60 -24.36 -0.22
CA GLU A 361 -37.28 -23.47 -1.17
C GLU A 361 -36.45 -22.23 -1.50
N ALA A 362 -36.59 -21.75 -2.75
CA ALA A 362 -36.07 -20.47 -3.19
C ALA A 362 -37.12 -19.37 -3.03
N ARG A 363 -36.76 -18.28 -2.34
CA ARG A 363 -37.67 -17.16 -2.00
C ARG A 363 -37.12 -15.83 -2.51
N GLY A 364 -38.00 -14.90 -2.80
CA GLY A 364 -37.67 -13.56 -3.24
C GLY A 364 -38.24 -13.21 -4.61
N PRO A 365 -38.12 -11.94 -5.03
CA PRO A 365 -38.71 -11.47 -6.28
C PRO A 365 -38.16 -12.18 -7.52
N VAL A 366 -36.84 -12.42 -7.51
CA VAL A 366 -36.12 -13.10 -8.62
C VAL A 366 -36.54 -14.56 -8.69
N ALA A 367 -36.56 -15.28 -7.56
CA ALA A 367 -36.97 -16.69 -7.50
C ALA A 367 -38.40 -16.90 -8.03
N LYS A 368 -39.31 -16.02 -7.60
CA LYS A 368 -40.72 -16.06 -8.05
C LYS A 368 -40.86 -15.90 -9.56
N ALA A 369 -40.06 -15.03 -10.16
CA ALA A 369 -40.16 -14.75 -11.60
C ALA A 369 -39.40 -15.77 -12.47
N LEU A 370 -38.31 -16.36 -11.95
CA LEU A 370 -37.54 -17.41 -12.66
C LEU A 370 -38.24 -18.77 -12.62
N GLY A 371 -38.94 -19.06 -11.52
CA GLY A 371 -39.46 -20.40 -11.23
C GLY A 371 -38.43 -21.33 -10.57
N PRO A 372 -38.90 -22.49 -10.04
CA PRO A 372 -38.09 -23.36 -9.22
C PRO A 372 -36.90 -23.99 -9.95
N GLU A 373 -37.07 -24.35 -11.22
CA GLU A 373 -36.02 -25.01 -12.03
C GLU A 373 -34.80 -24.10 -12.20
N LYS A 374 -35.01 -22.85 -12.68
CA LYS A 374 -33.92 -21.89 -12.88
C LYS A 374 -33.33 -21.40 -11.53
N ALA A 375 -34.12 -21.32 -10.48
CA ALA A 375 -33.61 -21.01 -9.15
C ALA A 375 -32.69 -22.11 -8.62
N GLU A 376 -32.97 -23.38 -8.92
CA GLU A 376 -32.10 -24.51 -8.57
C GLU A 376 -30.82 -24.54 -9.43
N GLU A 377 -30.89 -24.21 -10.72
CA GLU A 377 -29.69 -24.02 -11.54
C GLU A 377 -28.72 -23.02 -10.90
N ILE A 378 -29.23 -21.88 -10.45
CA ILE A 378 -28.43 -20.85 -9.77
C ILE A 378 -27.86 -21.37 -8.45
N ARG A 379 -28.65 -22.13 -7.66
CA ARG A 379 -28.19 -22.73 -6.42
C ARG A 379 -27.01 -23.66 -6.64
N VAL A 380 -27.10 -24.53 -7.65
CA VAL A 380 -26.04 -25.45 -8.03
C VAL A 380 -24.81 -24.70 -8.52
N ALA A 381 -24.98 -23.70 -9.40
CA ALA A 381 -23.88 -22.92 -9.95
C ALA A 381 -23.12 -22.12 -8.87
N THR A 382 -23.83 -21.63 -7.86
CA THR A 382 -23.25 -20.80 -6.77
C THR A 382 -22.84 -21.59 -5.53
N GLY A 383 -23.23 -22.88 -5.43
CA GLY A 383 -22.91 -23.74 -4.30
C GLY A 383 -23.58 -23.34 -2.98
N VAL A 384 -24.59 -22.47 -2.99
CA VAL A 384 -25.27 -22.01 -1.77
C VAL A 384 -26.22 -23.06 -1.20
N GLY A 385 -26.40 -23.05 0.11
CA GLY A 385 -27.26 -23.92 0.87
C GLY A 385 -28.46 -23.22 1.52
N ASP A 386 -29.22 -23.96 2.33
CA ASP A 386 -30.27 -23.39 3.15
C ASP A 386 -29.67 -22.44 4.21
N GLY A 387 -30.26 -21.26 4.34
CA GLY A 387 -29.73 -20.18 5.18
C GLY A 387 -28.84 -19.18 4.44
N ASP A 388 -28.58 -19.42 3.16
CA ASP A 388 -27.78 -18.54 2.30
C ASP A 388 -28.66 -17.70 1.35
N ALA A 389 -28.05 -16.76 0.66
CA ALA A 389 -28.66 -15.99 -0.42
C ALA A 389 -27.73 -15.93 -1.63
N VAL A 390 -28.28 -15.53 -2.76
CA VAL A 390 -27.53 -15.13 -3.96
C VAL A 390 -27.96 -13.73 -4.34
N PHE A 391 -26.99 -12.84 -4.60
CA PHE A 391 -27.22 -11.47 -5.04
C PHE A 391 -26.81 -11.32 -6.50
N PHE A 392 -27.50 -10.47 -7.25
CA PHE A 392 -27.29 -10.33 -8.69
C PHE A 392 -26.93 -8.91 -9.08
N ALA A 393 -25.81 -8.76 -9.78
CA ALA A 393 -25.42 -7.54 -10.48
C ALA A 393 -25.71 -7.70 -11.98
N CYS A 394 -26.52 -6.82 -12.55
CA CYS A 394 -26.88 -6.84 -13.96
C CYS A 394 -26.57 -5.47 -14.58
N ALA A 395 -25.57 -5.43 -15.47
CA ALA A 395 -25.13 -4.23 -16.17
C ALA A 395 -24.25 -4.64 -17.38
N ASP A 396 -23.54 -3.67 -18.03
CA ASP A 396 -22.40 -4.00 -18.87
C ASP A 396 -21.34 -4.81 -18.08
N GLU A 397 -20.43 -5.45 -18.78
CA GLU A 397 -19.49 -6.42 -18.17
C GLU A 397 -18.63 -5.79 -17.06
N GLY A 398 -18.08 -4.58 -17.30
CA GLY A 398 -17.22 -3.88 -16.34
C GLY A 398 -17.98 -3.44 -15.09
N ALA A 399 -19.15 -2.81 -15.26
CA ALA A 399 -19.97 -2.36 -14.14
C ALA A 399 -20.57 -3.53 -13.35
N ALA A 400 -20.96 -4.62 -13.99
CA ALA A 400 -21.45 -5.82 -13.32
C ALA A 400 -20.35 -6.50 -12.50
N ALA A 401 -19.14 -6.64 -13.05
CA ALA A 401 -17.99 -7.16 -12.34
C ALA A 401 -17.63 -6.30 -11.12
N SER A 402 -17.53 -4.98 -11.30
CA SER A 402 -17.20 -4.03 -10.23
C SER A 402 -18.21 -4.07 -9.08
N LEU A 403 -19.51 -4.04 -9.37
CA LEU A 403 -20.56 -4.13 -8.35
C LEU A 403 -20.53 -5.48 -7.62
N ALA A 404 -20.37 -6.58 -8.37
CA ALA A 404 -20.31 -7.93 -7.80
C ALA A 404 -19.08 -8.10 -6.93
N GLY A 405 -17.91 -7.59 -7.34
CA GLY A 405 -16.68 -7.62 -6.56
C GLY A 405 -16.79 -6.87 -5.24
N ARG A 406 -17.35 -5.66 -5.25
CA ARG A 406 -17.60 -4.88 -4.02
C ARG A 406 -18.63 -5.56 -3.11
N ALA A 407 -19.69 -6.17 -3.69
CA ALA A 407 -20.66 -6.94 -2.91
C ALA A 407 -20.02 -8.16 -2.26
N ARG A 408 -19.12 -8.86 -2.96
CA ARG A 408 -18.33 -9.99 -2.45
C ARG A 408 -17.52 -9.60 -1.21
N VAL A 409 -16.78 -8.49 -1.29
CA VAL A 409 -15.97 -7.98 -0.17
C VAL A 409 -16.87 -7.64 1.02
N ARG A 410 -17.95 -6.89 0.78
CA ARG A 410 -18.90 -6.50 1.82
C ARG A 410 -19.53 -7.71 2.52
N ILE A 411 -19.93 -8.73 1.78
CA ILE A 411 -20.46 -9.97 2.36
C ILE A 411 -19.39 -10.65 3.20
N GLY A 412 -18.15 -10.73 2.70
CA GLY A 412 -17.01 -11.29 3.42
C GLY A 412 -16.78 -10.64 4.78
N GLU A 413 -16.81 -9.31 4.82
CA GLU A 413 -16.66 -8.50 6.03
C GLU A 413 -17.86 -8.66 6.98
N GLU A 414 -19.08 -8.42 6.52
CA GLU A 414 -20.28 -8.46 7.35
C GLU A 414 -20.56 -9.86 7.93
N GLN A 415 -20.18 -10.93 7.25
CA GLN A 415 -20.37 -12.30 7.70
C GLN A 415 -19.14 -12.89 8.43
N GLY A 416 -18.07 -12.10 8.58
CA GLY A 416 -16.85 -12.55 9.27
C GLY A 416 -16.17 -13.74 8.58
N LEU A 417 -16.12 -13.72 7.25
CA LEU A 417 -15.53 -14.81 6.45
C LEU A 417 -14.04 -14.62 6.17
N ILE A 418 -13.48 -13.45 6.51
CA ILE A 418 -12.08 -13.12 6.24
C ILE A 418 -11.17 -13.78 7.26
N ASP A 419 -10.26 -14.63 6.80
CA ASP A 419 -9.22 -15.21 7.64
C ASP A 419 -8.05 -14.23 7.80
N ASN A 420 -7.98 -13.54 8.92
CA ASN A 420 -6.94 -12.56 9.21
C ASN A 420 -5.60 -13.18 9.68
N SER A 421 -5.53 -14.50 9.82
CA SER A 421 -4.33 -15.21 10.26
C SER A 421 -3.39 -15.59 9.12
N VAL A 422 -3.74 -15.26 7.86
CA VAL A 422 -2.99 -15.66 6.66
C VAL A 422 -2.69 -14.50 5.74
N PHE A 423 -1.58 -14.60 4.99
CA PHE A 423 -1.30 -13.84 3.79
C PHE A 423 -1.50 -14.74 2.57
N ARG A 424 -2.43 -14.36 1.69
CA ARG A 424 -2.71 -15.05 0.45
C ARG A 424 -2.19 -14.24 -0.72
N PHE A 425 -1.16 -14.76 -1.36
CA PHE A 425 -0.55 -14.15 -2.54
C PHE A 425 -1.14 -14.72 -3.81
N VAL A 426 -1.31 -13.85 -4.80
CA VAL A 426 -1.76 -14.25 -6.14
C VAL A 426 -1.05 -13.42 -7.20
N TRP A 427 -0.59 -14.07 -8.23
CA TRP A 427 -0.16 -13.46 -9.48
C TRP A 427 -1.39 -13.30 -10.37
N ILE A 428 -1.70 -12.07 -10.75
CA ILE A 428 -2.63 -11.81 -11.85
C ILE A 428 -1.80 -11.68 -13.11
N VAL A 429 -2.11 -12.49 -14.11
CA VAL A 429 -1.35 -12.62 -15.35
C VAL A 429 -2.24 -12.42 -16.57
N ASP A 430 -1.65 -12.38 -17.77
CA ASP A 430 -2.40 -12.31 -19.01
C ASP A 430 -3.31 -11.09 -19.14
N PHE A 431 -2.81 -9.91 -18.72
CA PHE A 431 -3.54 -8.65 -18.90
C PHE A 431 -3.81 -8.36 -20.39
N PRO A 432 -4.93 -7.71 -20.74
CA PRO A 432 -5.13 -7.20 -22.08
C PRO A 432 -4.08 -6.14 -22.41
N MET A 433 -3.56 -6.14 -23.62
CA MET A 433 -2.61 -5.11 -24.09
C MET A 433 -3.32 -3.78 -24.33
N PHE A 434 -4.54 -3.85 -24.87
CA PHE A 434 -5.35 -2.71 -25.24
C PHE A 434 -6.75 -2.82 -24.65
N GLU A 435 -7.38 -1.67 -24.45
CA GLU A 435 -8.79 -1.55 -24.09
C GLU A 435 -9.47 -0.50 -24.96
N ALA A 436 -10.78 -0.56 -25.05
CA ALA A 436 -11.57 0.46 -25.72
C ALA A 436 -12.08 1.45 -24.67
N ASP A 437 -11.84 2.75 -24.87
CA ASP A 437 -12.44 3.82 -24.07
C ASP A 437 -13.98 3.72 -24.15
N GLU A 438 -14.63 3.60 -23.01
CA GLU A 438 -16.07 3.37 -22.91
C GLU A 438 -16.92 4.47 -23.55
N THR A 439 -16.37 5.71 -23.60
CA THR A 439 -17.09 6.88 -24.11
C THR A 439 -16.87 7.10 -25.60
N THR A 440 -15.62 6.96 -26.04
CA THR A 440 -15.20 7.29 -27.41
C THR A 440 -15.06 6.08 -28.32
N GLY A 441 -14.95 4.88 -27.74
CA GLY A 441 -14.64 3.63 -28.47
C GLY A 441 -13.22 3.57 -29.04
N LYS A 442 -12.35 4.53 -28.70
CA LYS A 442 -10.96 4.53 -29.17
C LYS A 442 -10.17 3.47 -28.42
N ILE A 443 -9.28 2.79 -29.15
CA ILE A 443 -8.36 1.84 -28.57
C ILE A 443 -7.20 2.62 -27.93
N ASP A 444 -6.87 2.27 -26.69
CA ASP A 444 -5.69 2.77 -25.98
C ASP A 444 -5.03 1.62 -25.20
N PHE A 445 -3.87 1.86 -24.61
CA PHE A 445 -3.21 0.87 -23.76
C PHE A 445 -4.02 0.64 -22.48
N SER A 446 -4.21 -0.63 -22.14
CA SER A 446 -4.92 -0.98 -20.89
C SER A 446 -4.12 -0.57 -19.65
N HIS A 447 -2.80 -0.79 -19.65
CA HIS A 447 -1.93 -0.49 -18.49
C HIS A 447 -0.60 0.10 -18.97
N ASN A 448 0.46 -0.73 -19.08
CA ASN A 448 1.81 -0.27 -19.37
C ASN A 448 2.16 -0.42 -20.86
N PRO A 449 2.40 0.67 -21.59
CA PRO A 449 2.71 0.64 -23.03
C PRO A 449 4.06 -0.02 -23.36
N PHE A 450 4.92 -0.23 -22.36
CA PHE A 450 6.24 -0.85 -22.54
C PHE A 450 6.23 -2.37 -22.38
N SER A 451 5.07 -2.99 -22.20
CA SER A 451 4.93 -4.44 -22.10
C SER A 451 5.06 -5.10 -23.48
N MET A 452 5.67 -6.28 -23.53
CA MET A 452 5.72 -7.10 -24.74
C MET A 452 4.36 -7.77 -24.97
N PRO A 453 3.73 -7.59 -26.15
CA PRO A 453 2.53 -8.34 -26.49
C PRO A 453 2.84 -9.84 -26.64
N GLN A 454 1.93 -10.69 -26.17
CA GLN A 454 2.01 -12.13 -26.43
C GLN A 454 1.86 -12.39 -27.94
N GLY A 455 2.81 -13.11 -28.52
CA GLY A 455 2.91 -13.30 -29.96
C GLY A 455 3.68 -12.20 -30.72
N GLY A 456 4.20 -11.19 -30.03
CA GLY A 456 5.09 -10.16 -30.57
C GLY A 456 4.48 -9.31 -31.68
N LEU A 457 5.30 -8.87 -32.64
CA LEU A 457 4.87 -8.06 -33.78
C LEU A 457 3.76 -8.71 -34.58
N LYS A 458 3.85 -10.04 -34.78
CA LYS A 458 2.86 -10.79 -35.56
C LYS A 458 1.45 -10.69 -34.97
N ALA A 459 1.32 -10.73 -33.64
CA ALA A 459 0.02 -10.54 -32.97
C ALA A 459 -0.54 -9.14 -33.23
N LEU A 460 0.30 -8.10 -33.19
CA LEU A 460 -0.10 -6.72 -33.48
C LEU A 460 -0.53 -6.48 -34.94
N GLU A 461 -0.03 -7.31 -35.87
CA GLU A 461 -0.35 -7.19 -37.32
C GLU A 461 -1.58 -8.01 -37.71
N GLU A 462 -1.81 -9.17 -37.09
CA GLU A 462 -2.78 -10.16 -37.57
C GLU A 462 -4.02 -10.33 -36.68
N GLN A 463 -3.96 -9.94 -35.38
CA GLN A 463 -5.06 -10.17 -34.44
C GLN A 463 -5.91 -8.91 -34.21
N ASP A 464 -7.13 -9.11 -33.71
CA ASP A 464 -7.93 -8.00 -33.18
C ASP A 464 -7.23 -7.42 -31.95
N PRO A 465 -6.91 -6.11 -31.92
CA PRO A 465 -6.21 -5.47 -30.81
C PRO A 465 -6.80 -5.77 -29.42
N LEU A 466 -8.12 -5.84 -29.30
CA LEU A 466 -8.81 -6.09 -28.03
C LEU A 466 -8.68 -7.54 -27.53
N THR A 467 -8.13 -8.44 -28.36
CA THR A 467 -7.88 -9.84 -27.98
C THR A 467 -6.41 -10.10 -27.63
N ILE A 468 -5.53 -9.13 -27.89
CA ILE A 468 -4.09 -9.27 -27.64
C ILE A 468 -3.82 -9.13 -26.14
N LYS A 469 -3.12 -10.12 -25.59
CA LYS A 469 -2.63 -10.08 -24.21
C LYS A 469 -1.20 -9.54 -24.16
N ALA A 470 -0.85 -8.91 -23.05
CA ALA A 470 0.51 -8.53 -22.73
C ALA A 470 1.17 -9.54 -21.78
N TRP A 471 2.49 -9.66 -21.84
CA TRP A 471 3.30 -10.31 -20.81
C TRP A 471 3.42 -9.37 -19.60
N GLN A 472 2.27 -9.01 -19.02
CA GLN A 472 2.13 -8.17 -17.84
C GLN A 472 1.57 -8.99 -16.68
N TYR A 473 2.01 -8.67 -15.48
CA TYR A 473 1.66 -9.40 -14.27
C TYR A 473 1.67 -8.47 -13.05
N ASP A 474 0.72 -8.69 -12.14
CA ASP A 474 0.65 -8.01 -10.86
C ASP A 474 0.73 -9.04 -9.73
N LEU A 475 1.46 -8.69 -8.66
CA LEU A 475 1.46 -9.45 -7.42
C LEU A 475 0.50 -8.79 -6.43
N VAL A 476 -0.48 -9.55 -5.98
CA VAL A 476 -1.51 -9.11 -5.04
C VAL A 476 -1.42 -9.92 -3.74
N CYS A 477 -1.61 -9.25 -2.61
CA CYS A 477 -1.71 -9.88 -1.30
C CYS A 477 -2.93 -9.36 -0.55
N ASN A 478 -3.85 -10.24 -0.16
CA ASN A 478 -5.01 -9.88 0.65
C ASN A 478 -5.83 -8.70 0.10
N GLY A 479 -6.02 -8.64 -1.21
CA GLY A 479 -6.76 -7.56 -1.87
C GLY A 479 -5.97 -6.28 -2.13
N VAL A 480 -4.68 -6.26 -1.79
CA VAL A 480 -3.79 -5.13 -2.03
C VAL A 480 -2.80 -5.49 -3.15
N GLU A 481 -2.80 -4.71 -4.21
CA GLU A 481 -1.77 -4.78 -5.25
C GLU A 481 -0.43 -4.37 -4.66
N LEU A 482 0.47 -5.33 -4.46
CA LEU A 482 1.82 -5.05 -3.97
C LEU A 482 2.74 -4.55 -5.06
N SER A 483 2.55 -5.04 -6.28
CA SER A 483 3.50 -4.82 -7.36
C SER A 483 2.87 -5.01 -8.73
N SER A 484 3.36 -4.25 -9.71
CA SER A 484 3.11 -4.46 -11.12
C SER A 484 4.42 -4.63 -11.89
N GLY A 485 4.42 -5.50 -12.88
CA GLY A 485 5.58 -5.83 -13.69
C GLY A 485 5.23 -6.29 -15.11
N ALA A 486 6.26 -6.44 -15.94
CA ALA A 486 6.09 -7.00 -17.29
C ALA A 486 7.41 -7.55 -17.84
N ILE A 487 7.32 -8.45 -18.82
CA ILE A 487 8.36 -8.62 -19.81
C ILE A 487 8.25 -7.42 -20.75
N ARG A 488 9.36 -6.73 -20.95
CA ARG A 488 9.37 -5.44 -21.64
C ARG A 488 9.48 -5.62 -23.15
N ASN A 489 8.81 -4.73 -23.86
CA ASN A 489 9.15 -4.53 -25.25
C ASN A 489 10.59 -3.97 -25.36
N HIS A 490 11.39 -4.56 -26.24
CA HIS A 490 12.77 -4.17 -26.50
C HIS A 490 13.04 -3.98 -28.00
N LEU A 491 11.98 -4.03 -28.82
CA LEU A 491 12.05 -3.94 -30.28
C LEU A 491 11.38 -2.66 -30.78
N PRO A 492 12.07 -1.80 -31.55
CA PRO A 492 11.50 -0.55 -32.08
C PRO A 492 10.21 -0.79 -32.89
N GLU A 493 10.19 -1.79 -33.78
CA GLU A 493 9.06 -2.10 -34.63
C GLU A 493 7.80 -2.48 -33.84
N VAL A 494 7.95 -3.20 -32.73
CA VAL A 494 6.83 -3.56 -31.84
C VAL A 494 6.30 -2.30 -31.16
N MET A 495 7.19 -1.40 -30.71
CA MET A 495 6.80 -0.16 -30.05
C MET A 495 6.02 0.75 -31.00
N TYR A 496 6.53 0.99 -32.21
CA TYR A 496 5.83 1.79 -33.20
C TYR A 496 4.46 1.22 -33.56
N LYS A 497 4.38 -0.11 -33.77
CA LYS A 497 3.11 -0.76 -34.14
C LYS A 497 2.09 -0.71 -33.02
N ALA A 498 2.50 -0.93 -31.77
CA ALA A 498 1.60 -0.84 -30.61
C ALA A 498 1.03 0.59 -30.44
N PHE A 499 1.87 1.61 -30.58
CA PHE A 499 1.44 3.02 -30.51
C PHE A 499 0.56 3.43 -31.69
N GLU A 500 0.83 2.92 -32.91
CA GLU A 500 -0.04 3.10 -34.08
C GLU A 500 -1.46 2.59 -33.84
N ILE A 501 -1.59 1.38 -33.24
CA ILE A 501 -2.89 0.80 -32.86
C ILE A 501 -3.63 1.69 -31.85
N ALA A 502 -2.91 2.25 -30.88
CA ALA A 502 -3.46 3.21 -29.90
C ALA A 502 -3.71 4.62 -30.49
N GLY A 503 -3.50 4.79 -31.81
CA GLY A 503 -3.81 6.03 -32.54
C GLY A 503 -2.75 7.13 -32.43
N TYR A 504 -1.51 6.78 -32.04
CA TYR A 504 -0.39 7.71 -31.99
C TYR A 504 0.48 7.61 -33.24
N ASP A 505 0.92 8.75 -33.76
CA ASP A 505 1.88 8.81 -34.85
C ASP A 505 3.30 8.44 -34.38
N HIS A 506 4.12 7.87 -35.26
CA HIS A 506 5.51 7.51 -34.96
C HIS A 506 6.33 8.70 -34.42
N SER A 507 6.06 9.91 -34.90
CA SER A 507 6.72 11.13 -34.40
C SER A 507 6.47 11.39 -32.92
N VAL A 508 5.30 10.99 -32.40
CA VAL A 508 4.98 11.08 -30.97
C VAL A 508 5.85 10.15 -30.14
N VAL A 509 6.11 8.95 -30.65
CA VAL A 509 7.00 7.98 -30.00
C VAL A 509 8.43 8.49 -29.98
N ASP A 510 8.93 9.01 -31.11
CA ASP A 510 10.26 9.58 -31.22
C ASP A 510 10.46 10.82 -30.32
N GLU A 511 9.42 11.65 -30.14
CA GLU A 511 9.45 12.83 -29.28
C GLU A 511 9.39 12.49 -27.79
N LYS A 512 8.50 11.57 -27.41
CA LYS A 512 8.26 11.22 -25.99
C LYS A 512 9.27 10.22 -25.42
N PHE A 513 9.80 9.31 -26.26
CA PHE A 513 10.69 8.23 -25.85
C PHE A 513 12.01 8.18 -26.62
N PRO A 514 12.69 9.31 -26.88
CA PRO A 514 13.87 9.32 -27.75
C PRO A 514 15.00 8.43 -27.22
N ALA A 515 15.21 8.39 -25.91
CA ALA A 515 16.24 7.56 -25.29
C ALA A 515 15.97 6.07 -25.46
N MET A 516 14.72 5.64 -25.30
CA MET A 516 14.32 4.24 -25.42
C MET A 516 14.42 3.74 -26.86
N ILE A 517 13.86 4.48 -27.82
CA ILE A 517 13.91 4.13 -29.24
C ILE A 517 15.36 4.08 -29.73
N ASN A 518 16.18 5.05 -29.37
CA ASN A 518 17.60 5.03 -29.73
C ASN A 518 18.33 3.83 -29.11
N ALA A 519 18.08 3.53 -27.83
CA ALA A 519 18.69 2.40 -27.17
C ALA A 519 18.31 1.06 -27.84
N PHE A 520 17.04 0.88 -28.18
CA PHE A 520 16.56 -0.35 -28.83
C PHE A 520 17.20 -0.56 -30.22
N ARG A 521 17.47 0.50 -30.95
CA ARG A 521 18.18 0.43 -32.26
C ARG A 521 19.62 -0.07 -32.15
N PHE A 522 20.24 0.02 -30.98
CA PHE A 522 21.61 -0.42 -30.74
C PHE A 522 21.73 -1.78 -30.04
N GLY A 523 20.67 -2.54 -30.00
CA GLY A 523 20.68 -3.92 -29.49
C GLY A 523 20.31 -4.01 -28.01
N ALA A 524 19.02 -3.88 -27.73
CA ALA A 524 18.47 -4.13 -26.40
C ALA A 524 18.27 -5.63 -26.16
N PRO A 525 18.66 -6.18 -24.99
CA PRO A 525 18.36 -7.57 -24.67
C PRO A 525 16.86 -7.74 -24.38
N PRO A 526 16.29 -8.94 -24.53
CA PRO A 526 15.03 -9.28 -23.86
C PRO A 526 15.19 -9.05 -22.34
N HIS A 527 14.24 -8.37 -21.72
CA HIS A 527 14.33 -8.06 -20.29
C HIS A 527 12.95 -7.96 -19.66
N GLY A 528 12.89 -8.07 -18.34
CA GLY A 528 11.68 -7.97 -17.58
C GLY A 528 11.96 -7.63 -16.11
N GLY A 529 10.95 -7.14 -15.44
CA GLY A 529 11.07 -6.77 -14.03
C GLY A 529 9.74 -6.37 -13.42
N ILE A 530 9.82 -5.92 -12.18
CA ILE A 530 8.66 -5.60 -11.35
C ILE A 530 9.05 -4.55 -10.31
N ALA A 531 8.06 -3.93 -9.65
CA ALA A 531 8.28 -2.86 -8.69
C ALA A 531 7.39 -2.97 -7.43
N PRO A 532 7.70 -3.91 -6.49
CA PRO A 532 6.96 -4.03 -5.24
C PRO A 532 6.98 -2.76 -4.38
N GLY A 533 5.79 -2.29 -3.97
CA GLY A 533 5.62 -1.14 -3.09
C GLY A 533 6.04 -1.45 -1.66
N ILE A 534 7.12 -0.84 -1.17
CA ILE A 534 7.64 -1.07 0.19
C ILE A 534 6.62 -0.63 1.24
N ASP A 535 6.00 0.53 1.05
CA ASP A 535 5.02 1.08 1.99
C ASP A 535 3.82 0.14 2.19
N ARG A 536 3.32 -0.47 1.10
CA ARG A 536 2.22 -1.45 1.15
C ARG A 536 2.63 -2.74 1.85
N MET A 537 3.84 -3.26 1.59
CA MET A 537 4.35 -4.44 2.30
C MET A 537 4.45 -4.19 3.80
N VAL A 538 5.04 -3.06 4.20
CA VAL A 538 5.15 -2.70 5.62
C VAL A 538 3.77 -2.52 6.26
N MET A 539 2.83 -1.88 5.57
CA MET A 539 1.45 -1.69 6.04
C MET A 539 0.76 -3.03 6.34
N LEU A 540 0.88 -4.01 5.43
CA LEU A 540 0.29 -5.35 5.61
C LEU A 540 0.95 -6.13 6.75
N ILE A 541 2.28 -6.08 6.85
CA ILE A 541 3.05 -6.78 7.90
C ILE A 541 2.77 -6.16 9.27
N ALA A 542 2.67 -4.82 9.36
CA ALA A 542 2.36 -4.09 10.59
C ALA A 542 0.88 -4.17 11.01
N ASP A 543 0.03 -4.75 10.16
CA ASP A 543 -1.43 -4.80 10.37
C ASP A 543 -2.05 -3.40 10.54
N GLU A 544 -1.57 -2.43 9.74
CA GLU A 544 -2.03 -1.05 9.79
C GLU A 544 -3.11 -0.81 8.71
N PRO A 545 -4.22 -0.13 9.06
CA PRO A 545 -5.29 0.15 8.12
C PRO A 545 -4.96 1.31 7.16
N ASN A 546 -3.91 2.07 7.44
CA ASN A 546 -3.55 3.26 6.69
C ASN A 546 -2.03 3.32 6.45
N ILE A 547 -1.64 3.49 5.20
CA ILE A 547 -0.24 3.53 4.78
C ILE A 547 0.57 4.66 5.45
N ARG A 548 -0.06 5.76 5.87
CA ARG A 548 0.60 6.87 6.56
C ARG A 548 1.15 6.48 7.93
N GLU A 549 0.65 5.41 8.53
CA GLU A 549 1.16 4.92 9.82
C GLU A 549 2.57 4.31 9.69
N VAL A 550 2.97 3.88 8.51
CA VAL A 550 4.27 3.24 8.23
C VAL A 550 5.25 4.15 7.47
N ILE A 551 4.90 5.41 7.27
CA ILE A 551 5.76 6.44 6.66
C ILE A 551 6.27 7.38 7.75
N LEU A 552 7.58 7.69 7.73
CA LEU A 552 8.23 8.48 8.77
C LEU A 552 7.60 9.87 8.92
N PHE A 553 7.52 10.63 7.81
CA PHE A 553 6.93 11.97 7.74
C PHE A 553 5.98 12.04 6.54
N PRO A 554 4.74 11.52 6.67
CA PRO A 554 3.80 11.50 5.56
C PRO A 554 3.10 12.85 5.38
N MET A 555 2.67 13.13 4.15
CA MET A 555 1.69 14.17 3.88
C MET A 555 0.30 13.75 4.37
N ASN A 556 -0.57 14.74 4.59
CA ASN A 556 -1.99 14.49 4.87
C ASN A 556 -2.76 14.11 3.59
N GLY A 557 -4.07 13.84 3.74
CA GLY A 557 -4.94 13.47 2.61
C GLY A 557 -5.11 14.54 1.53
N LYS A 558 -4.63 15.77 1.76
CA LYS A 558 -4.66 16.89 0.81
C LYS A 558 -3.29 17.17 0.19
N ALA A 559 -2.33 16.26 0.33
CA ALA A 559 -0.95 16.44 -0.10
C ALA A 559 -0.23 17.63 0.57
N GLU A 560 -0.49 17.87 1.86
CA GLU A 560 0.16 18.90 2.65
C GLU A 560 1.08 18.26 3.71
N ASP A 561 2.33 18.69 3.79
CA ASP A 561 3.20 18.44 4.94
C ASP A 561 2.93 19.51 6.03
N LEU A 562 2.17 19.12 7.03
CA LEU A 562 1.74 20.02 8.12
C LEU A 562 2.88 20.40 9.06
N MET A 563 3.96 19.63 9.10
CA MET A 563 5.12 19.88 9.95
C MET A 563 6.08 20.88 9.31
N MET A 564 6.35 20.72 8.02
CA MET A 564 7.25 21.59 7.26
C MET A 564 6.52 22.75 6.55
N ALA A 565 5.17 22.79 6.66
CA ALA A 565 4.31 23.75 5.98
C ALA A 565 4.51 23.76 4.45
N ALA A 566 4.56 22.59 3.85
CA ALA A 566 4.63 22.42 2.40
C ALA A 566 3.27 21.94 1.84
N PRO A 567 2.85 22.43 0.65
CA PRO A 567 3.51 23.44 -0.18
C PRO A 567 3.48 24.84 0.44
N SER A 568 4.49 25.64 0.19
CA SER A 568 4.63 27.00 0.73
C SER A 568 4.67 28.07 -0.38
N ASP A 569 4.39 29.31 0.00
CA ASP A 569 4.52 30.46 -0.89
C ASP A 569 5.99 30.67 -1.30
N VAL A 570 6.16 31.13 -2.53
CA VAL A 570 7.47 31.48 -3.11
C VAL A 570 7.49 32.96 -3.46
N ASP A 571 8.58 33.65 -3.18
CA ASP A 571 8.75 35.06 -3.51
C ASP A 571 8.75 35.33 -5.01
N ASP A 572 8.20 36.48 -5.42
CA ASP A 572 8.15 36.87 -6.85
C ASP A 572 9.55 37.01 -7.48
N SER A 573 10.58 37.35 -6.69
CA SER A 573 11.97 37.36 -7.14
C SER A 573 12.47 35.96 -7.52
N ALA A 574 12.17 34.95 -6.73
CA ALA A 574 12.49 33.55 -7.02
C ALA A 574 11.73 33.04 -8.25
N LEU A 575 10.45 33.39 -8.39
CA LEU A 575 9.69 33.08 -9.61
C LEU A 575 10.28 33.74 -10.85
N ALA A 576 10.72 35.02 -10.74
CA ALA A 576 11.36 35.74 -11.84
C ALA A 576 12.69 35.10 -12.28
N GLU A 577 13.51 34.60 -11.34
CA GLU A 577 14.73 33.84 -11.63
C GLU A 577 14.44 32.52 -12.39
N LEU A 578 13.27 31.94 -12.16
CA LEU A 578 12.80 30.75 -12.85
C LEU A 578 12.03 31.05 -14.15
N HIS A 579 11.93 32.34 -14.53
CA HIS A 579 11.15 32.81 -15.68
C HIS A 579 9.67 32.45 -15.63
N ILE A 580 9.07 32.37 -14.41
CA ILE A 580 7.67 32.02 -14.13
C ILE A 580 6.92 33.24 -13.62
N ARG A 581 5.63 33.33 -13.93
CA ARG A 581 4.71 34.32 -13.38
C ARG A 581 3.50 33.64 -12.76
N ARG A 582 2.98 34.17 -11.64
CA ARG A 582 1.72 33.74 -11.07
C ARG A 582 0.57 33.99 -12.04
N ALA A 583 -0.24 33.00 -12.30
CA ALA A 583 -1.51 33.20 -13.00
C ALA A 583 -2.45 34.06 -12.13
N PRO A 584 -3.26 34.95 -12.72
CA PRO A 584 -4.30 35.63 -11.94
C PRO A 584 -5.24 34.61 -11.32
N ALA A 585 -5.63 34.85 -10.06
CA ALA A 585 -6.57 33.97 -9.37
C ALA A 585 -7.87 33.84 -10.21
N PRO A 586 -8.44 32.63 -10.32
CA PRO A 586 -9.72 32.46 -11.02
C PRO A 586 -10.76 33.37 -10.34
N LYS A 587 -11.50 34.14 -11.17
CA LYS A 587 -12.60 34.96 -10.66
C LYS A 587 -13.57 34.00 -9.96
N LYS A 588 -13.83 34.23 -8.68
CA LYS A 588 -14.90 33.50 -7.97
C LYS A 588 -16.18 33.73 -8.76
N SER A 589 -16.68 32.66 -9.39
CA SER A 589 -17.97 32.65 -10.07
C SER A 589 -19.11 32.71 -9.05
#